data_97777140bf395e72d6d491874e723d30
#
_entry.id   97777140bf395e72d6d491874e723d30
#
_cell.length_a   1.000
_cell.length_b   1.000
_cell.length_c   1.000
_cell.angle_alpha   90.00
_cell.angle_beta   90.00
_cell.angle_gamma   90.00
#
_symmetry.space_group_name_H-M   'P 1'
#
loop_
_entity.id
_entity.type
_entity.pdbx_description
1 polymer ?
#
loop_
_entity_poly.entity_id
_entity_poly.type
_entity_poly.pdbx_seq_one_letter_code
_entity_poly.pdbx_strand_id
1 'polypeptide(L)'
;MNVSELAKGVAEATGSSDADAKKAISAVFDQIAEAAAKGEEVSIPGFGKFAVKDRPERDGRNPATGEAIKIAASKKVNFTAAKGLKDKL
;
A
#
# COMPACT_ATOMS: atom_id res chain seq x y z
N MET A 1 12.99 1.19 -10.23
CA MET A 1 12.72 -0.26 -10.12
C MET A 1 11.26 -0.55 -10.45
N ASN A 2 11.02 -1.55 -11.27
CA ASN A 2 9.66 -2.00 -11.59
C ASN A 2 9.45 -3.44 -11.09
N VAL A 3 8.25 -3.99 -11.32
CA VAL A 3 7.92 -5.34 -10.85
C VAL A 3 8.85 -6.40 -11.47
N SER A 4 9.23 -6.24 -12.72
CA SER A 4 10.12 -7.19 -13.41
C SER A 4 11.50 -7.22 -12.78
N GLU A 5 12.06 -6.08 -12.44
CA GLU A 5 13.35 -5.98 -11.76
C GLU A 5 13.29 -6.51 -10.34
N LEU A 6 12.20 -6.21 -9.63
CA LEU A 6 11.96 -6.72 -8.29
C LEU A 6 11.83 -8.25 -8.30
N ALA A 7 11.10 -8.81 -9.27
CA ALA A 7 10.93 -10.24 -9.43
C ALA A 7 12.26 -10.95 -9.69
N LYS A 8 13.13 -10.34 -10.47
CA LYS A 8 14.46 -10.89 -10.75
C LYS A 8 15.30 -11.01 -9.47
N GLY A 9 15.31 -9.95 -8.64
CA GLY A 9 15.98 -9.98 -7.37
C GLY A 9 15.41 -11.01 -6.41
N VAL A 10 14.08 -11.15 -6.36
CA VAL A 10 13.42 -12.17 -5.53
C VAL A 10 13.74 -13.58 -6.02
N ALA A 11 13.75 -13.80 -7.33
CA ALA A 11 14.11 -15.10 -7.91
C ALA A 11 15.52 -15.51 -7.53
N GLU A 12 16.47 -14.61 -7.57
CA GLU A 12 17.85 -14.85 -7.14
C GLU A 12 17.93 -15.18 -5.64
N ALA A 13 17.20 -14.43 -4.81
CA ALA A 13 17.22 -14.62 -3.37
C ALA A 13 16.56 -15.94 -2.93
N THR A 14 15.55 -16.42 -3.64
CA THR A 14 14.77 -17.61 -3.28
C THR A 14 15.14 -18.84 -4.09
N GLY A 15 15.95 -18.69 -5.14
CA GLY A 15 16.28 -19.80 -6.04
C GLY A 15 15.11 -20.22 -6.92
N SER A 16 14.12 -19.34 -7.13
CA SER A 16 12.97 -19.60 -7.99
C SER A 16 13.16 -19.03 -9.39
N SER A 17 12.23 -19.33 -10.29
CA SER A 17 12.22 -18.73 -11.63
C SER A 17 11.67 -17.29 -11.59
N ASP A 18 11.99 -16.48 -12.58
CA ASP A 18 11.47 -15.11 -12.69
C ASP A 18 9.93 -15.11 -12.76
N ALA A 19 9.35 -16.08 -13.46
CA ALA A 19 7.90 -16.22 -13.57
C ALA A 19 7.24 -16.52 -12.22
N ASP A 20 7.81 -17.43 -11.43
CA ASP A 20 7.30 -17.76 -10.10
C ASP A 20 7.47 -16.61 -9.12
N ALA A 21 8.61 -15.92 -9.18
CA ALA A 21 8.84 -14.73 -8.37
C ALA A 21 7.83 -13.63 -8.67
N LYS A 22 7.52 -13.41 -9.94
CA LYS A 22 6.53 -12.43 -10.37
C LYS A 22 5.13 -12.76 -9.86
N LYS A 23 4.74 -14.03 -9.91
CA LYS A 23 3.49 -14.50 -9.35
C LYS A 23 3.41 -14.28 -7.85
N ALA A 24 4.48 -14.59 -7.14
CA ALA A 24 4.57 -14.41 -5.70
C ALA A 24 4.42 -12.92 -5.32
N ILE A 25 5.09 -12.03 -6.04
CA ILE A 25 5.00 -10.59 -5.81
C ILE A 25 3.57 -10.08 -6.06
N SER A 26 2.96 -10.49 -7.16
CA SER A 26 1.58 -10.11 -7.46
C SER A 26 0.61 -10.58 -6.38
N ALA A 27 0.79 -11.81 -5.90
CA ALA A 27 -0.04 -12.34 -4.83
C ALA A 27 0.12 -11.55 -3.53
N VAL A 28 1.34 -11.13 -3.19
CA VAL A 28 1.60 -10.30 -2.00
C VAL A 28 0.86 -8.96 -2.10
N PHE A 29 0.97 -8.29 -3.22
CA PHE A 29 0.30 -7.00 -3.41
C PHE A 29 -1.22 -7.14 -3.46
N ASP A 30 -1.74 -8.20 -4.05
CA ASP A 30 -3.18 -8.50 -4.05
C ASP A 30 -3.70 -8.70 -2.62
N GLN A 31 -2.96 -9.41 -1.77
CA GLN A 31 -3.31 -9.60 -0.38
C GLN A 31 -3.30 -8.29 0.41
N ILE A 32 -2.31 -7.43 0.16
CA ILE A 32 -2.24 -6.11 0.77
C ILE A 32 -3.44 -5.27 0.33
N ALA A 33 -3.79 -5.31 -0.94
CA ALA A 33 -4.94 -4.57 -1.48
C ALA A 33 -6.26 -5.06 -0.87
N GLU A 34 -6.45 -6.36 -0.70
CA GLU A 34 -7.64 -6.92 -0.06
C GLU A 34 -7.75 -6.51 1.41
N ALA A 35 -6.64 -6.57 2.14
CA ALA A 35 -6.60 -6.13 3.53
C ALA A 35 -6.95 -4.64 3.63
N ALA A 36 -6.38 -3.83 2.76
CA ALA A 36 -6.67 -2.39 2.71
C ALA A 36 -8.15 -2.12 2.41
N ALA A 37 -8.75 -2.87 1.49
CA ALA A 37 -10.17 -2.73 1.16
C ALA A 37 -11.07 -3.05 2.35
N LYS A 38 -10.64 -3.95 3.22
CA LYS A 38 -11.36 -4.29 4.47
C LYS A 38 -11.04 -3.32 5.62
N GLY A 39 -10.14 -2.38 5.42
CA GLY A 39 -9.70 -1.47 6.47
C GLY A 39 -8.70 -2.10 7.45
N GLU A 40 -8.11 -3.22 7.11
CA GLU A 40 -7.13 -3.90 7.95
C GLU A 40 -5.73 -3.34 7.75
N GLU A 41 -4.97 -3.32 8.83
CA GLU A 41 -3.57 -2.91 8.83
C GLU A 41 -2.69 -4.10 8.45
N VAL A 42 -1.68 -3.84 7.60
CA VAL A 42 -0.69 -4.85 7.23
C VAL A 42 0.66 -4.47 7.82
N SER A 43 1.15 -5.23 8.77
CA SER A 43 2.45 -5.01 9.40
C SER A 43 3.47 -6.02 8.89
N ILE A 44 4.57 -5.49 8.35
CA ILE A 44 5.68 -6.32 7.84
C ILE A 44 6.91 -6.03 8.70
N PRO A 45 7.27 -6.95 9.61
CA PRO A 45 8.41 -6.74 10.51
C PRO A 45 9.70 -6.46 9.73
N GLY A 46 10.45 -5.45 10.17
CA GLY A 46 11.71 -5.07 9.54
C GLY A 46 11.58 -4.28 8.23
N PHE A 47 10.35 -4.06 7.74
CA PHE A 47 10.11 -3.31 6.51
C PHE A 47 9.24 -2.08 6.78
N GLY A 48 8.00 -2.29 7.17
CA GLY A 48 7.08 -1.20 7.40
C GLY A 48 5.65 -1.66 7.65
N LYS A 49 4.75 -0.70 7.70
CA LYS A 49 3.36 -0.95 8.00
C LYS A 49 2.46 -0.16 7.04
N PHE A 50 1.49 -0.86 6.45
CA PHE A 50 0.44 -0.24 5.66
C PHE A 50 -0.79 -0.08 6.55
N ALA A 51 -1.22 1.16 6.76
CA ALA A 51 -2.41 1.47 7.53
C ALA A 51 -3.45 2.14 6.63
N VAL A 52 -4.71 1.81 6.85
CA VAL A 52 -5.81 2.41 6.11
C VAL A 52 -6.49 3.44 7.00
N LYS A 53 -6.61 4.66 6.50
CA LYS A 53 -7.39 5.72 7.16
C LYS A 53 -8.70 5.89 6.42
N ASP A 54 -9.79 5.75 7.16
CA ASP A 54 -11.11 6.06 6.66
C ASP A 54 -11.37 7.55 6.86
N ARG A 55 -11.73 8.23 5.78
CA ARG A 55 -12.23 9.59 5.85
C ARG A 55 -13.74 9.54 5.63
N PRO A 56 -14.55 9.83 6.66
CA PRO A 56 -15.99 9.79 6.53
C PRO A 56 -16.46 10.92 5.61
N GLU A 57 -17.64 10.74 5.04
CA GLU A 57 -18.33 11.78 4.30
C GLU A 57 -18.47 13.03 5.20
N ARG A 58 -18.18 14.18 4.63
CA ARG A 58 -18.27 15.45 5.35
C ARG A 58 -18.79 16.55 4.44
N ASP A 59 -19.33 17.59 5.04
CA ASP A 59 -19.72 18.79 4.34
C ASP A 59 -18.51 19.71 4.19
N GLY A 60 -18.33 20.21 3.00
CA GLY A 60 -17.31 21.20 2.69
C GLY A 60 -17.91 22.38 1.94
N ARG A 61 -17.10 23.37 1.62
CA ARG A 61 -17.51 24.51 0.80
C ARG A 61 -16.59 24.65 -0.38
N ASN A 62 -17.18 24.97 -1.53
CA ASN A 62 -16.42 25.34 -2.70
C ASN A 62 -15.86 26.76 -2.47
N PRO A 63 -14.51 26.91 -2.40
CA PRO A 63 -13.91 28.23 -2.12
C PRO A 63 -14.15 29.26 -3.21
N ALA A 64 -14.48 28.84 -4.43
CA ALA A 64 -14.74 29.74 -5.55
C ALA A 64 -16.17 30.30 -5.53
N THR A 65 -17.15 29.49 -5.12
CA THR A 65 -18.58 29.87 -5.17
C THR A 65 -19.24 30.02 -3.81
N GLY A 66 -18.59 29.48 -2.76
CA GLY A 66 -19.16 29.44 -1.40
C GLY A 66 -20.28 28.41 -1.22
N GLU A 67 -20.57 27.63 -2.24
CA GLU A 67 -21.61 26.61 -2.17
C GLU A 67 -21.19 25.44 -1.29
N ALA A 68 -22.14 24.87 -0.53
CA ALA A 68 -21.92 23.67 0.23
C ALA A 68 -21.78 22.47 -0.72
N ILE A 69 -20.72 21.69 -0.53
CA ILE A 69 -20.49 20.47 -1.28
C ILE A 69 -20.31 19.30 -0.33
N LYS A 70 -20.71 18.11 -0.76
CA LYS A 70 -20.45 16.90 -0.03
C LYS A 70 -19.13 16.29 -0.48
N ILE A 71 -18.22 16.07 0.48
CA ILE A 71 -16.99 15.36 0.23
C ILE A 71 -17.25 13.89 0.56
N ALA A 72 -17.21 13.05 -0.46
CA ALA A 72 -17.49 11.63 -0.32
C ALA A 72 -16.52 10.94 0.64
N ALA A 73 -17.00 9.92 1.33
CA ALA A 73 -16.15 9.07 2.15
C ALA A 73 -15.08 8.43 1.27
N SER A 74 -13.85 8.36 1.79
CA SER A 74 -12.72 7.77 1.07
C SER A 74 -11.83 6.99 2.03
N LYS A 75 -11.10 6.04 1.47
CA LYS A 75 -10.07 5.28 2.20
C LYS A 75 -8.71 5.65 1.65
N LYS A 76 -7.75 5.90 2.54
CA LYS A 76 -6.39 6.23 2.16
C LYS A 76 -5.42 5.24 2.79
N VAL A 77 -4.53 4.69 1.97
CA VAL A 77 -3.46 3.81 2.46
C VAL A 77 -2.24 4.66 2.76
N ASN A 78 -1.74 4.55 3.98
CA ASN A 78 -0.49 5.19 4.41
C ASN A 78 0.56 4.12 4.71
N PHE A 79 1.77 4.36 4.24
CA PHE A 79 2.92 3.52 4.53
C PHE A 79 3.82 4.20 5.56
N THR A 80 4.17 3.47 6.61
CA THR A 80 5.13 3.91 7.61
C THR A 80 6.30 2.94 7.61
N ALA A 81 7.51 3.45 7.36
CA ALA A 81 8.71 2.62 7.35
C ALA A 81 9.04 2.14 8.76
N ALA A 82 9.38 0.86 8.89
CA ALA A 82 9.87 0.30 10.16
C ALA A 82 11.30 0.76 10.42
N LYS A 83 11.72 0.69 11.68
CA LYS A 83 13.08 1.05 12.07
C LYS A 83 14.13 0.25 11.30
N GLY A 84 13.91 -1.05 11.10
CA GLY A 84 14.81 -1.90 10.34
C GLY A 84 15.04 -1.45 8.91
N LEU A 85 14.00 -0.90 8.26
CA LEU A 85 14.12 -0.34 6.92
C LEU A 85 14.86 1.00 6.96
N LYS A 86 14.54 1.86 7.91
CA LYS A 86 15.23 3.16 8.07
C LYS A 86 16.71 3.00 8.33
N ASP A 87 17.10 1.99 9.09
CA ASP A 87 18.50 1.71 9.41
C ASP A 87 19.31 1.29 8.18
N LYS A 88 18.66 0.82 7.12
CA LYS A 88 19.30 0.44 5.85
C LYS A 88 19.47 1.62 4.88
N LEU A 89 18.89 2.76 5.19
CA LEU A 89 18.93 3.93 4.32
C LEU A 89 20.11 4.85 4.61
#